data_5ce2ebd0226f7e55da2dc3402d20c95c
#
_entry.id   5ce2ebd0226f7e55da2dc3402d20c95c
#
_cell.length_a   1.000
_cell.length_b   1.000
_cell.length_c   1.000
_cell.angle_alpha   90.00
_cell.angle_beta   90.00
_cell.angle_gamma   90.00
#
_symmetry.space_group_name_H-M   'P 1'
#
loop_
_entity.id
_entity.type
_entity.pdbx_description
1 polymer ?
#
loop_
_entity_poly.entity_id
_entity_poly.type
_entity_poly.pdbx_seq_one_letter_code
_entity_poly.pdbx_strand_id
1 'polypeptide(L)'
;MQQTSETTHRLRARTFTCMGTVISLTVPTDTHKAPQAAVDELEAATAVVERLFTGLDSVFSLYRPDSEASRLARGELALPEASAEMRARYEEAAEWRLATEGAFTPERPDRALDLSGIVKGHAIREAGMSLLALGMANWCLNAGGDVLVSGSPHPGSDAPWRAGIVDPADRRTLLAGFPLGGNPLGGFPLEGLPLGGLPLGEKTADGGTRVALATSGSAERGDHIWSATARAAEFLQVSVAAADVVTADVLATAIVAGGIPMLNRATAMWDIEALAVRTNGDLLATQGFRAG
;
A
#
# COMPACT_ATOMS: atom_id res chain seq x y z
N MET A 1 40.89 22.22 4.78
CA MET A 1 40.25 20.93 5.05
C MET A 1 39.00 21.22 5.87
N GLN A 2 37.83 21.33 5.24
CA GLN A 2 36.55 21.38 5.93
C GLN A 2 36.20 19.93 6.32
N GLN A 3 36.16 19.65 7.62
CA GLN A 3 35.53 18.43 8.12
C GLN A 3 34.03 18.54 7.84
N THR A 4 33.54 17.81 6.87
CA THR A 4 32.13 17.49 6.73
C THR A 4 31.75 16.67 7.96
N SER A 5 31.13 17.32 8.94
CA SER A 5 30.49 16.63 10.06
C SER A 5 29.45 15.67 9.46
N GLU A 6 29.70 14.37 9.50
CA GLU A 6 28.69 13.35 9.15
C GLU A 6 27.51 13.53 10.12
N THR A 7 26.40 14.02 9.59
CA THR A 7 25.17 14.16 10.35
C THR A 7 24.64 12.74 10.62
N THR A 8 24.71 12.31 11.87
CA THR A 8 24.20 11.00 12.28
C THR A 8 22.69 11.09 12.42
N HIS A 9 21.94 10.28 11.68
CA HIS A 9 20.50 10.18 11.75
C HIS A 9 20.07 8.94 12.54
N ARG A 10 19.00 9.07 13.32
CA ARG A 10 18.35 7.98 14.03
C ARG A 10 16.90 7.85 13.54
N LEU A 11 16.47 6.64 13.24
CA LEU A 11 15.08 6.38 12.91
C LEU A 11 14.20 6.46 14.17
N ARG A 12 13.08 7.17 14.06
CA ARG A 12 12.02 7.24 15.08
C ARG A 12 10.71 6.85 14.43
N ALA A 13 9.88 6.12 15.17
CA ALA A 13 8.57 5.68 14.72
C ALA A 13 7.47 6.06 15.72
N ARG A 14 6.26 6.28 15.19
CA ARG A 14 5.00 6.32 15.92
C ARG A 14 4.03 5.36 15.30
N THR A 15 3.18 4.76 16.13
CA THR A 15 2.19 3.78 15.69
C THR A 15 0.82 4.12 16.25
N PHE A 16 -0.21 3.78 15.47
CA PHE A 16 -1.61 3.77 15.88
C PHE A 16 -2.34 2.59 15.22
N THR A 17 -3.58 2.34 15.61
CA THR A 17 -4.38 1.25 15.05
C THR A 17 -5.60 1.82 14.34
N CYS A 18 -5.80 1.45 13.07
CA CYS A 18 -6.97 1.82 12.27
C CYS A 18 -7.21 0.76 11.18
N MET A 19 -8.41 0.67 10.62
CA MET A 19 -8.75 -0.28 9.55
C MET A 19 -8.35 -1.74 9.88
N GLY A 20 -8.45 -2.13 11.16
CA GLY A 20 -8.10 -3.48 11.63
C GLY A 20 -6.62 -3.81 11.61
N THR A 21 -5.73 -2.84 11.45
CA THR A 21 -4.28 -3.07 11.39
C THR A 21 -3.49 -2.01 12.17
N VAL A 22 -2.19 -2.26 12.34
CA VAL A 22 -1.25 -1.29 12.92
C VAL A 22 -0.64 -0.46 11.79
N ILE A 23 -0.69 0.85 11.95
CA ILE A 23 -0.04 1.83 11.08
C ILE A 23 1.18 2.39 11.80
N SER A 24 2.31 2.49 11.08
CA SER A 24 3.57 3.01 11.59
C SER A 24 4.13 4.06 10.66
N LEU A 25 4.37 5.26 11.18
CA LEU A 25 5.14 6.30 10.50
C LEU A 25 6.56 6.33 11.07
N THR A 26 7.55 6.08 10.24
CA THR A 26 8.99 6.11 10.60
C THR A 26 9.67 7.24 9.85
N VAL A 27 10.46 8.04 10.56
CA VAL A 27 11.23 9.17 10.00
C VAL A 27 12.67 9.14 10.50
N PRO A 28 13.65 9.54 9.67
CA PRO A 28 14.99 9.84 10.14
C PRO A 28 15.00 11.18 10.88
N THR A 29 15.58 11.22 12.06
CA THR A 29 15.73 12.43 12.87
C THR A 29 17.20 12.78 13.01
N ASP A 30 17.53 14.05 12.80
CA ASP A 30 18.87 14.56 13.05
C ASP A 30 19.17 14.48 14.55
N THR A 31 20.29 13.86 14.91
CA THR A 31 20.73 13.74 16.30
C THR A 31 21.18 15.08 16.90
N HIS A 32 21.43 16.10 16.07
CA HIS A 32 21.75 17.46 16.50
C HIS A 32 20.52 18.33 16.75
N LYS A 33 19.34 17.92 16.26
CA LYS A 33 18.07 18.60 16.55
C LYS A 33 17.67 18.37 18.01
N ALA A 34 17.08 19.39 18.65
CA ALA A 34 16.55 19.23 20.00
C ALA A 34 15.60 18.02 20.07
N PRO A 35 15.82 17.05 20.98
CA PRO A 35 15.09 15.80 20.99
C PRO A 35 13.57 15.98 21.05
N GLN A 36 13.09 16.98 21.81
CA GLN A 36 11.67 17.28 21.97
C GLN A 36 11.06 17.80 20.67
N ALA A 37 11.71 18.72 19.96
CA ALA A 37 11.20 19.24 18.70
C ALA A 37 11.03 18.15 17.62
N ALA A 38 11.94 17.18 17.58
CA ALA A 38 11.84 16.03 16.66
C ALA A 38 10.69 15.08 17.05
N VAL A 39 10.37 14.96 18.34
CA VAL A 39 9.22 14.19 18.83
C VAL A 39 7.93 14.90 18.46
N ASP A 40 7.83 16.20 18.75
CA ASP A 40 6.61 16.99 18.48
C ASP A 40 6.26 17.03 16.99
N GLU A 41 7.27 17.13 16.11
CA GLU A 41 7.10 17.07 14.65
C GLU A 41 6.56 15.72 14.20
N LEU A 42 7.12 14.61 14.69
CA LEU A 42 6.65 13.27 14.38
C LEU A 42 5.23 13.03 14.92
N GLU A 43 4.90 13.51 16.11
CA GLU A 43 3.56 13.40 16.68
C GLU A 43 2.53 14.19 15.86
N ALA A 44 2.86 15.41 15.45
CA ALA A 44 2.00 16.24 14.61
C ALA A 44 1.76 15.59 13.24
N ALA A 45 2.80 15.05 12.59
CA ALA A 45 2.69 14.33 11.34
C ALA A 45 1.84 13.06 11.48
N THR A 46 2.07 12.28 12.55
CA THR A 46 1.29 11.06 12.84
C THR A 46 -0.19 11.39 13.04
N ALA A 47 -0.51 12.48 13.73
CA ALA A 47 -1.89 12.93 13.93
C ALA A 47 -2.60 13.31 12.62
N VAL A 48 -1.87 13.82 11.61
CA VAL A 48 -2.41 14.06 10.26
C VAL A 48 -2.74 12.73 9.58
N VAL A 49 -1.81 11.79 9.58
CA VAL A 49 -2.00 10.45 9.02
C VAL A 49 -3.17 9.73 9.68
N GLU A 50 -3.25 9.75 11.01
CA GLU A 50 -4.32 9.09 11.78
C GLU A 50 -5.71 9.66 11.44
N ARG A 51 -5.83 10.98 11.27
CA ARG A 51 -7.11 11.61 10.86
C ARG A 51 -7.55 11.15 9.49
N LEU A 52 -6.65 11.02 8.52
CA LEU A 52 -6.96 10.53 7.18
C LEU A 52 -7.45 9.07 7.22
N PHE A 53 -6.73 8.19 7.88
CA PHE A 53 -7.13 6.80 8.03
C PHE A 53 -8.48 6.67 8.75
N THR A 54 -8.70 7.43 9.84
CA THR A 54 -9.96 7.43 10.59
C THR A 54 -11.12 7.96 9.74
N GLY A 55 -10.88 9.00 8.93
CA GLY A 55 -11.88 9.53 8.00
C GLY A 55 -12.33 8.48 7.00
N LEU A 56 -11.40 7.83 6.30
CA LEU A 56 -11.72 6.76 5.36
C LEU A 56 -12.35 5.54 6.04
N ASP A 57 -11.88 5.14 7.22
CA ASP A 57 -12.48 4.05 8.00
C ASP A 57 -13.95 4.36 8.36
N SER A 58 -14.28 5.63 8.67
CA SER A 58 -15.66 6.03 8.98
C SER A 58 -16.61 5.91 7.79
N VAL A 59 -16.11 5.98 6.56
CA VAL A 59 -16.91 5.86 5.33
C VAL A 59 -16.96 4.42 4.84
N PHE A 60 -15.82 3.71 4.80
CA PHE A 60 -15.65 2.47 4.07
C PHE A 60 -15.64 1.19 4.91
N SER A 61 -15.63 1.29 6.24
CA SER A 61 -15.56 0.13 7.12
C SER A 61 -16.88 -0.64 7.17
N LEU A 62 -16.85 -1.92 6.81
CA LEU A 62 -18.00 -2.84 7.00
C LEU A 62 -18.20 -3.25 8.47
N TYR A 63 -17.28 -2.90 9.38
CA TYR A 63 -17.38 -3.18 10.81
C TYR A 63 -17.98 -2.03 11.61
N ARG A 64 -18.14 -0.86 11.00
CA ARG A 64 -18.79 0.31 11.60
C ARG A 64 -20.23 0.37 11.11
N PRO A 65 -21.24 0.22 12.00
CA PRO A 65 -22.64 0.14 11.58
C PRO A 65 -23.16 1.45 10.95
N ASP A 66 -22.54 2.58 11.26
CA ASP A 66 -22.88 3.92 10.79
C ASP A 66 -22.18 4.34 9.50
N SER A 67 -21.21 3.54 9.02
CA SER A 67 -20.49 3.82 7.77
C SER A 67 -21.40 3.74 6.53
N GLU A 68 -21.02 4.43 5.45
CA GLU A 68 -21.71 4.29 4.17
C GLU A 68 -21.62 2.86 3.62
N ALA A 69 -20.45 2.21 3.72
CA ALA A 69 -20.27 0.83 3.29
C ALA A 69 -21.23 -0.14 3.98
N SER A 70 -21.41 -0.01 5.30
CA SER A 70 -22.36 -0.84 6.07
C SER A 70 -23.81 -0.54 5.72
N ARG A 71 -24.15 0.71 5.48
CA ARG A 71 -25.51 1.12 5.06
C ARG A 71 -25.84 0.61 3.65
N LEU A 72 -24.88 0.66 2.73
CA LEU A 72 -24.99 0.05 1.40
C LEU A 72 -25.21 -1.46 1.51
N ALA A 73 -24.41 -2.15 2.34
CA ALA A 73 -24.52 -3.60 2.54
C ALA A 73 -25.87 -4.03 3.11
N ARG A 74 -26.52 -3.19 3.93
CA ARG A 74 -27.87 -3.43 4.47
C ARG A 74 -29.01 -2.95 3.57
N GLY A 75 -28.69 -2.31 2.42
CA GLY A 75 -29.70 -1.73 1.52
C GLY A 75 -30.38 -0.47 2.08
N GLU A 76 -29.83 0.18 3.10
CA GLU A 76 -30.31 1.43 3.69
C GLU A 76 -29.88 2.67 2.89
N LEU A 77 -28.91 2.50 2.00
CA LEU A 77 -28.37 3.51 1.10
C LEU A 77 -28.16 2.88 -0.27
N ALA A 78 -28.56 3.55 -1.33
CA ALA A 78 -28.26 3.16 -2.70
C ALA A 78 -26.95 3.83 -3.17
N LEU A 79 -26.15 3.15 -3.98
CA LEU A 79 -24.87 3.68 -4.45
C LEU A 79 -24.96 5.06 -5.15
N PRO A 80 -26.00 5.37 -5.96
CA PRO A 80 -26.15 6.71 -6.53
C PRO A 80 -26.39 7.82 -5.50
N GLU A 81 -26.84 7.46 -4.29
CA GLU A 81 -27.13 8.39 -3.19
C GLU A 81 -25.96 8.50 -2.19
N ALA A 82 -24.93 7.65 -2.36
CA ALA A 82 -23.74 7.66 -1.54
C ALA A 82 -22.88 8.92 -1.82
N SER A 83 -21.89 9.17 -0.96
CA SER A 83 -20.96 10.29 -1.12
C SER A 83 -20.22 10.23 -2.46
N ALA A 84 -19.73 11.37 -2.93
CA ALA A 84 -18.90 11.43 -4.13
C ALA A 84 -17.64 10.56 -3.99
N GLU A 85 -17.08 10.50 -2.78
CA GLU A 85 -15.91 9.69 -2.46
C GLU A 85 -16.22 8.19 -2.58
N MET A 86 -17.33 7.72 -2.04
CA MET A 86 -17.77 6.33 -2.17
C MET A 86 -17.95 5.94 -3.64
N ARG A 87 -18.62 6.77 -4.43
CA ARG A 87 -18.85 6.52 -5.85
C ARG A 87 -17.53 6.48 -6.64
N ALA A 88 -16.61 7.42 -6.38
CA ALA A 88 -15.32 7.46 -7.06
C ALA A 88 -14.47 6.21 -6.75
N ARG A 89 -14.47 5.73 -5.49
CA ARG A 89 -13.76 4.49 -5.12
C ARG A 89 -14.40 3.26 -5.76
N TYR A 90 -15.73 3.23 -5.88
CA TYR A 90 -16.41 2.14 -6.57
C TYR A 90 -16.09 2.13 -8.07
N GLU A 91 -16.12 3.29 -8.74
CA GLU A 91 -15.78 3.42 -10.16
C GLU A 91 -14.35 2.91 -10.42
N GLU A 92 -13.38 3.35 -9.63
CA GLU A 92 -12.00 2.89 -9.73
C GLU A 92 -11.87 1.37 -9.46
N ALA A 93 -12.58 0.84 -8.47
CA ALA A 93 -12.59 -0.60 -8.19
C ALA A 93 -13.22 -1.41 -9.35
N ALA A 94 -14.23 -0.85 -10.04
CA ALA A 94 -14.82 -1.46 -11.23
C ALA A 94 -13.84 -1.44 -12.42
N GLU A 95 -13.05 -0.38 -12.59
CA GLU A 95 -11.97 -0.33 -13.59
C GLU A 95 -10.91 -1.40 -13.31
N TRP A 96 -10.47 -1.54 -12.05
CA TRP A 96 -9.56 -2.60 -11.65
C TRP A 96 -10.12 -3.99 -11.88
N ARG A 97 -11.42 -4.21 -11.62
CA ARG A 97 -12.09 -5.46 -11.92
C ARG A 97 -11.99 -5.81 -13.41
N LEU A 98 -12.21 -4.85 -14.31
CA LEU A 98 -12.07 -5.05 -15.75
C LEU A 98 -10.60 -5.31 -16.14
N ALA A 99 -9.66 -4.52 -15.63
CA ALA A 99 -8.24 -4.63 -15.94
C ALA A 99 -7.63 -5.98 -15.49
N THR A 100 -8.12 -6.53 -14.38
CA THR A 100 -7.67 -7.81 -13.80
C THR A 100 -8.55 -9.00 -14.24
N GLU A 101 -9.48 -8.82 -15.20
CA GLU A 101 -10.41 -9.86 -15.69
C GLU A 101 -11.23 -10.48 -14.55
N GLY A 102 -11.56 -9.69 -13.53
CA GLY A 102 -12.35 -10.10 -12.38
C GLY A 102 -11.57 -10.81 -11.28
N ALA A 103 -10.24 -10.93 -11.39
CA ALA A 103 -9.40 -11.44 -10.29
C ALA A 103 -9.44 -10.53 -9.08
N PHE A 104 -9.44 -9.20 -9.27
CA PHE A 104 -9.86 -8.25 -8.26
C PHE A 104 -11.34 -7.92 -8.46
N THR A 105 -12.14 -7.92 -7.40
CA THR A 105 -13.53 -7.50 -7.43
C THR A 105 -13.96 -6.87 -6.11
N PRO A 106 -14.67 -5.72 -6.15
CA PRO A 106 -15.23 -5.11 -4.95
C PRO A 106 -16.51 -5.81 -4.49
N GLU A 107 -17.07 -6.73 -5.26
CA GLU A 107 -18.30 -7.44 -4.92
C GLU A 107 -17.99 -8.76 -4.23
N ARG A 108 -18.44 -8.89 -2.99
CA ARG A 108 -18.38 -10.13 -2.22
C ARG A 108 -19.35 -11.19 -2.77
N PRO A 109 -19.12 -12.49 -2.48
CA PRO A 109 -20.06 -13.55 -2.85
C PRO A 109 -21.49 -13.34 -2.34
N ASP A 110 -21.66 -12.68 -1.18
CA ASP A 110 -22.93 -12.29 -0.59
C ASP A 110 -23.53 -11.00 -1.20
N ARG A 111 -22.92 -10.46 -2.24
CA ARG A 111 -23.26 -9.22 -2.95
C ARG A 111 -23.05 -7.94 -2.15
N ALA A 112 -22.44 -8.00 -0.98
CA ALA A 112 -22.01 -6.79 -0.28
C ALA A 112 -20.87 -6.13 -1.05
N LEU A 113 -20.87 -4.81 -1.11
CA LEU A 113 -19.78 -4.03 -1.64
C LEU A 113 -18.67 -3.92 -0.58
N ASP A 114 -17.48 -4.42 -0.89
CA ASP A 114 -16.30 -4.33 -0.05
C ASP A 114 -15.15 -3.68 -0.82
N LEU A 115 -14.85 -2.45 -0.47
CA LEU A 115 -13.78 -1.65 -1.06
C LEU A 115 -12.47 -1.71 -0.26
N SER A 116 -12.38 -2.58 0.77
CA SER A 116 -11.19 -2.65 1.63
C SER A 116 -9.89 -2.95 0.88
N GLY A 117 -9.99 -3.70 -0.25
CA GLY A 117 -8.84 -4.05 -1.10
C GLY A 117 -8.28 -2.88 -1.93
N ILE A 118 -8.93 -1.70 -1.92
CA ILE A 118 -8.42 -0.50 -2.59
C ILE A 118 -8.31 0.69 -1.64
N VAL A 119 -9.19 0.80 -0.66
CA VAL A 119 -9.26 1.93 0.27
C VAL A 119 -8.01 2.04 1.15
N LYS A 120 -7.41 0.93 1.53
CA LYS A 120 -6.16 0.93 2.31
C LYS A 120 -5.01 1.56 1.51
N GLY A 121 -4.85 1.16 0.24
CA GLY A 121 -3.87 1.77 -0.66
C GLY A 121 -4.09 3.27 -0.82
N HIS A 122 -5.36 3.71 -0.95
CA HIS A 122 -5.71 5.14 -0.98
C HIS A 122 -5.34 5.86 0.31
N ALA A 123 -5.66 5.29 1.48
CA ALA A 123 -5.31 5.89 2.77
C ALA A 123 -3.80 6.12 2.90
N ILE A 124 -2.99 5.14 2.46
CA ILE A 124 -1.53 5.24 2.47
C ILE A 124 -1.05 6.32 1.48
N ARG A 125 -1.62 6.37 0.26
CA ARG A 125 -1.26 7.35 -0.77
C ARG A 125 -1.58 8.77 -0.34
N GLU A 126 -2.79 9.04 0.14
CA GLU A 126 -3.24 10.35 0.60
C GLU A 126 -2.45 10.83 1.83
N ALA A 127 -2.13 9.91 2.75
CA ALA A 127 -1.25 10.21 3.88
C ALA A 127 0.16 10.57 3.41
N GLY A 128 0.72 9.84 2.44
CA GLY A 128 2.02 10.16 1.84
C GLY A 128 2.04 11.54 1.18
N MET A 129 0.99 11.89 0.42
CA MET A 129 0.85 13.23 -0.16
C MET A 129 0.79 14.32 0.92
N SER A 130 0.07 14.07 2.00
CA SER A 130 -0.02 15.02 3.12
C SER A 130 1.32 15.21 3.83
N LEU A 131 2.11 14.13 4.01
CA LEU A 131 3.45 14.21 4.57
C LEU A 131 4.38 15.06 3.70
N LEU A 132 4.32 14.89 2.37
CA LEU A 132 5.07 15.72 1.42
C LEU A 132 4.63 17.18 1.46
N ALA A 133 3.33 17.45 1.56
CA ALA A 133 2.78 18.80 1.69
C ALA A 133 3.21 19.49 3.01
N LEU A 134 3.46 18.70 4.07
CA LEU A 134 4.08 19.20 5.32
C LEU A 134 5.60 19.44 5.20
N GLY A 135 6.19 19.21 4.01
CA GLY A 135 7.62 19.37 3.77
C GLY A 135 8.49 18.21 4.26
N MET A 136 7.89 17.08 4.61
CA MET A 136 8.62 15.88 5.03
C MET A 136 9.13 15.13 3.78
N ALA A 137 10.42 15.16 3.53
CA ALA A 137 11.03 14.53 2.36
C ALA A 137 11.41 13.04 2.58
N ASN A 138 11.64 12.63 3.82
CA ASN A 138 12.19 11.30 4.15
C ASN A 138 11.30 10.61 5.19
N TRP A 139 10.60 9.57 4.78
CA TRP A 139 9.71 8.80 5.66
C TRP A 139 9.38 7.43 5.08
N CYS A 140 8.95 6.54 5.96
CA CYS A 140 8.38 5.24 5.64
C CYS A 140 7.05 5.10 6.38
N LEU A 141 5.96 4.92 5.64
CA LEU A 141 4.62 4.64 6.14
C LEU A 141 4.30 3.18 5.87
N ASN A 142 3.98 2.44 6.93
CA ASN A 142 3.60 1.02 6.87
C ASN A 142 2.20 0.85 7.47
N ALA A 143 1.30 0.22 6.76
CA ALA A 143 -0.05 -0.11 7.22
C ALA A 143 -0.33 -1.60 7.00
N GLY A 144 -0.09 -2.42 8.03
CA GLY A 144 -0.35 -3.85 7.99
C GLY A 144 0.49 -4.63 6.98
N GLY A 145 1.72 -4.19 6.71
CA GLY A 145 2.62 -4.80 5.73
C GLY A 145 2.65 -4.10 4.38
N ASP A 146 1.70 -3.19 4.09
CA ASP A 146 1.79 -2.34 2.91
C ASP A 146 2.61 -1.09 3.25
N VAL A 147 3.61 -0.84 2.44
CA VAL A 147 4.65 0.16 2.68
C VAL A 147 4.66 1.17 1.54
N LEU A 148 4.71 2.45 1.89
CA LEU A 148 5.02 3.55 1.00
C LEU A 148 6.17 4.35 1.60
N VAL A 149 7.15 4.71 0.77
CA VAL A 149 8.32 5.46 1.23
C VAL A 149 8.54 6.73 0.44
N SER A 150 9.23 7.68 1.05
CA SER A 150 9.81 8.85 0.39
C SER A 150 11.26 9.04 0.83
N GLY A 151 12.10 9.46 -0.11
CA GLY A 151 13.51 9.78 0.14
C GLY A 151 14.31 8.58 0.67
N SER A 152 15.13 8.81 1.68
CA SER A 152 16.11 7.87 2.22
C SER A 152 16.01 7.75 3.75
N PRO A 153 16.28 6.57 4.35
CA PRO A 153 16.47 6.44 5.80
C PRO A 153 17.69 7.21 6.32
N HIS A 154 18.59 7.57 5.40
CA HIS A 154 19.80 8.37 5.68
C HIS A 154 19.79 9.63 4.80
N PRO A 155 19.13 10.73 5.23
CA PRO A 155 19.06 11.98 4.47
C PRO A 155 20.43 12.45 3.98
N GLY A 156 20.47 12.85 2.69
CA GLY A 156 21.73 13.21 2.03
C GLY A 156 22.48 12.04 1.41
N SER A 157 21.91 10.82 1.43
CA SER A 157 22.42 9.65 0.72
C SER A 157 21.35 9.05 -0.19
N ASP A 158 21.76 8.24 -1.16
CA ASP A 158 20.90 7.47 -2.05
C ASP A 158 20.52 6.09 -1.48
N ALA A 159 20.76 5.85 -0.18
CA ALA A 159 20.44 4.59 0.45
C ALA A 159 18.92 4.33 0.42
N PRO A 160 18.46 3.19 -0.14
CA PRO A 160 17.04 2.87 -0.19
C PRO A 160 16.52 2.45 1.19
N TRP A 161 15.23 2.68 1.43
CA TRP A 161 14.49 1.95 2.44
C TRP A 161 14.48 0.46 2.11
N ARG A 162 14.39 -0.40 3.10
CA ARG A 162 14.29 -1.84 2.88
C ARG A 162 13.02 -2.38 3.49
N ALA A 163 12.10 -2.85 2.63
CA ALA A 163 10.90 -3.55 3.06
C ALA A 163 11.20 -5.04 3.22
N GLY A 164 10.91 -5.59 4.41
CA GLY A 164 11.06 -7.02 4.70
C GLY A 164 9.79 -7.78 4.36
N ILE A 165 9.92 -8.91 3.67
CA ILE A 165 8.83 -9.85 3.40
C ILE A 165 9.02 -11.05 4.31
N VAL A 166 8.04 -11.27 5.20
CA VAL A 166 8.07 -12.37 6.17
C VAL A 166 7.40 -13.63 5.61
N ASP A 167 7.82 -14.77 6.13
CA ASP A 167 7.21 -16.06 5.81
C ASP A 167 5.76 -16.10 6.37
N PRO A 168 4.75 -16.41 5.54
CA PRO A 168 3.38 -16.56 6.01
C PRO A 168 3.19 -17.67 7.04
N ALA A 169 4.06 -18.69 7.06
CA ALA A 169 4.03 -19.79 8.03
C ALA A 169 4.79 -19.47 9.33
N ASP A 170 5.83 -18.61 9.26
CA ASP A 170 6.60 -18.15 10.42
C ASP A 170 6.97 -16.67 10.30
N ARG A 171 6.21 -15.82 10.94
CA ARG A 171 6.40 -14.36 10.93
C ARG A 171 7.74 -13.86 11.50
N ARG A 172 8.55 -14.74 12.08
CA ARG A 172 9.89 -14.42 12.56
C ARG A 172 10.95 -14.62 11.49
N THR A 173 10.61 -15.38 10.45
CA THR A 173 11.50 -15.66 9.33
C THR A 173 11.29 -14.63 8.22
N LEU A 174 12.38 -14.03 7.80
CA LEU A 174 12.42 -13.12 6.65
C LEU A 174 12.72 -13.91 5.38
N LEU A 175 11.81 -13.88 4.41
CA LEU A 175 11.98 -14.55 3.11
C LEU A 175 12.82 -13.71 2.15
N ALA A 176 12.59 -12.40 2.13
CA ALA A 176 13.26 -11.48 1.25
C ALA A 176 13.27 -10.05 1.81
N GLY A 177 14.18 -9.23 1.31
CA GLY A 177 14.17 -7.78 1.51
C GLY A 177 14.11 -7.10 0.16
N PHE A 178 13.23 -6.10 -0.01
CA PHE A 178 13.13 -5.35 -1.25
C PHE A 178 13.54 -3.89 -1.04
N PRO A 179 14.43 -3.33 -1.88
CA PRO A 179 14.83 -1.92 -1.77
C PRO A 179 13.71 -1.03 -2.33
N LEU A 180 13.29 -0.04 -1.55
CA LEU A 180 12.32 0.97 -1.93
C LEU A 180 12.98 2.36 -1.84
N GLY A 181 12.77 3.22 -2.81
CA GLY A 181 13.33 4.56 -2.77
C GLY A 181 12.78 5.47 -3.85
N GLY A 182 12.99 6.77 -3.67
CA GLY A 182 12.54 7.81 -4.59
C GLY A 182 11.44 8.70 -4.01
N ASN A 183 10.78 9.44 -4.89
CA ASN A 183 9.65 10.30 -4.55
C ASN A 183 8.35 9.62 -4.99
N PRO A 184 7.38 9.38 -4.08
CA PRO A 184 6.11 8.74 -4.43
C PRO A 184 5.25 9.55 -5.39
N LEU A 185 5.56 10.83 -5.59
CA LEU A 185 4.90 11.66 -6.62
C LEU A 185 5.55 11.55 -8.00
N GLY A 186 6.68 10.81 -8.15
CA GLY A 186 7.29 10.50 -9.45
C GLY A 186 7.56 11.70 -10.36
N GLY A 187 7.73 12.91 -9.78
CA GLY A 187 7.87 14.15 -10.56
C GLY A 187 6.55 14.80 -10.99
N PHE A 188 5.40 14.27 -10.57
CA PHE A 188 4.12 14.94 -10.78
C PHE A 188 4.04 16.21 -9.91
N PRO A 189 3.66 17.37 -10.50
CA PRO A 189 3.41 18.58 -9.72
C PRO A 189 2.24 18.32 -8.76
N LEU A 190 2.32 18.89 -7.53
CA LEU A 190 1.25 18.83 -6.54
C LEU A 190 -0.07 19.46 -7.03
N GLU A 191 0.03 20.34 -8.03
CA GLU A 191 -1.11 21.01 -8.65
C GLU A 191 -1.67 20.15 -9.80
N GLY A 192 -2.92 19.69 -9.65
CA GLY A 192 -3.65 19.04 -10.74
C GLY A 192 -3.63 17.50 -10.75
N LEU A 193 -3.32 16.84 -9.63
CA LEU A 193 -3.57 15.41 -9.51
C LEU A 193 -5.09 15.16 -9.64
N PRO A 194 -5.54 14.36 -10.62
CA PRO A 194 -6.95 14.02 -10.74
C PRO A 194 -7.42 13.29 -9.50
N LEU A 195 -8.60 13.63 -8.97
CA LEU A 195 -9.27 12.94 -7.87
C LEU A 195 -9.58 11.46 -8.20
N GLY A 196 -9.40 11.06 -9.44
CA GLY A 196 -9.62 9.72 -9.97
C GLY A 196 -8.32 9.00 -10.35
N GLY A 197 -7.41 8.81 -9.39
CA GLY A 197 -6.23 7.94 -9.56
C GLY A 197 -5.21 8.38 -10.62
N LEU A 198 -3.96 7.96 -10.44
CA LEU A 198 -2.96 7.97 -11.52
C LEU A 198 -3.41 6.99 -12.61
N PRO A 199 -3.19 7.28 -13.90
CA PRO A 199 -3.50 6.32 -14.97
C PRO A 199 -2.86 4.98 -14.62
N LEU A 200 -3.62 3.89 -14.81
CA LEU A 200 -3.18 2.51 -14.58
C LEU A 200 -1.80 2.36 -15.24
N GLY A 201 -0.77 2.21 -14.40
CA GLY A 201 0.63 2.44 -14.77
C GLY A 201 1.07 1.64 -15.98
N GLU A 202 1.23 2.31 -17.11
CA GLU A 202 1.89 1.74 -18.28
C GLU A 202 3.37 1.47 -17.97
N LYS A 203 3.92 0.39 -18.52
CA LYS A 203 5.35 0.09 -18.43
C LYS A 203 6.16 1.25 -18.99
N THR A 204 6.92 1.91 -18.11
CA THR A 204 7.94 2.84 -18.55
C THR A 204 9.19 2.06 -18.98
N ALA A 205 9.82 2.46 -20.08
CA ALA A 205 10.99 1.78 -20.65
C ALA A 205 12.24 1.78 -19.73
N ASP A 206 12.22 2.56 -18.65
CA ASP A 206 13.36 2.84 -17.75
C ASP A 206 13.20 2.27 -16.34
N GLY A 207 12.55 1.14 -16.15
CA GLY A 207 12.46 0.47 -14.85
C GLY A 207 12.18 1.46 -13.70
N GLY A 208 10.94 1.98 -13.61
CA GLY A 208 10.59 3.06 -12.69
C GLY A 208 10.97 2.76 -11.25
N THR A 209 11.28 3.81 -10.50
CA THR A 209 11.64 3.70 -9.07
C THR A 209 10.48 3.07 -8.29
N ARG A 210 10.75 2.02 -7.52
CA ARG A 210 9.76 1.38 -6.65
C ARG A 210 9.72 2.10 -5.32
N VAL A 211 8.59 2.74 -5.01
CA VAL A 211 8.37 3.46 -3.76
C VAL A 211 7.37 2.76 -2.84
N ALA A 212 6.68 1.76 -3.36
CA ALA A 212 5.65 1.05 -2.64
C ALA A 212 5.83 -0.47 -2.72
N LEU A 213 5.45 -1.16 -1.66
CA LEU A 213 5.32 -2.61 -1.59
C LEU A 213 4.04 -2.94 -0.84
N ALA A 214 3.21 -3.80 -1.41
CA ALA A 214 2.03 -4.32 -0.73
C ALA A 214 2.05 -5.84 -0.69
N THR A 215 1.48 -6.42 0.38
CA THR A 215 1.45 -7.86 0.58
C THR A 215 0.03 -8.32 0.88
N SER A 216 -0.47 -9.24 0.08
CA SER A 216 -1.75 -9.91 0.27
C SER A 216 -1.56 -11.41 0.52
N GLY A 217 -2.38 -11.99 1.37
CA GLY A 217 -2.32 -13.41 1.70
C GLY A 217 -3.45 -13.87 2.60
N SER A 218 -3.69 -15.17 2.64
CA SER A 218 -4.72 -15.79 3.47
C SER A 218 -4.41 -15.70 4.98
N ALA A 219 -3.14 -15.47 5.34
CA ALA A 219 -2.70 -15.48 6.75
C ALA A 219 -3.00 -14.16 7.51
N GLU A 220 -3.26 -13.04 6.82
CA GLU A 220 -3.35 -11.73 7.48
C GLU A 220 -4.76 -11.29 7.85
N ARG A 221 -5.81 -11.73 7.12
CA ARG A 221 -7.19 -11.26 7.31
C ARG A 221 -8.26 -12.35 7.23
N GLY A 222 -7.88 -13.64 7.29
CA GLY A 222 -8.85 -14.73 7.08
C GLY A 222 -9.42 -14.72 5.64
N ASP A 223 -10.63 -15.27 5.45
CA ASP A 223 -11.28 -15.48 4.15
C ASP A 223 -11.78 -14.18 3.45
N HIS A 224 -10.98 -13.10 3.45
CA HIS A 224 -11.34 -11.84 2.79
C HIS A 224 -10.90 -11.74 1.33
N ILE A 225 -10.15 -12.72 0.83
CA ILE A 225 -9.80 -12.82 -0.58
C ILE A 225 -10.64 -13.94 -1.19
N TRP A 226 -11.68 -13.58 -1.91
CA TRP A 226 -12.52 -14.54 -2.64
C TRP A 226 -12.12 -14.57 -4.10
N SER A 227 -12.01 -15.76 -4.63
CA SER A 227 -11.84 -15.98 -6.07
C SER A 227 -13.23 -16.10 -6.71
N ALA A 228 -13.46 -15.35 -7.78
CA ALA A 228 -14.64 -15.52 -8.64
C ALA A 228 -14.65 -16.90 -9.35
N THR A 229 -13.50 -17.59 -9.37
CA THR A 229 -13.35 -18.93 -9.91
C THR A 229 -13.14 -19.91 -8.76
N ALA A 230 -13.88 -21.03 -8.73
CA ALA A 230 -13.76 -22.09 -7.71
C ALA A 230 -12.43 -22.90 -7.83
N ARG A 231 -11.31 -22.20 -8.07
CA ARG A 231 -9.97 -22.81 -8.10
C ARG A 231 -9.40 -22.91 -6.69
N ALA A 232 -8.67 -23.98 -6.44
CA ALA A 232 -7.85 -24.08 -5.22
C ALA A 232 -6.83 -22.94 -5.18
N ALA A 233 -6.63 -22.33 -4.01
CA ALA A 233 -5.65 -21.28 -3.84
C ALA A 233 -4.25 -21.77 -4.24
N GLU A 234 -3.60 -21.07 -5.16
CA GLU A 234 -2.24 -21.41 -5.62
C GLU A 234 -1.16 -20.73 -4.78
N PHE A 235 -1.49 -19.59 -4.19
CA PHE A 235 -0.58 -18.77 -3.38
C PHE A 235 -1.08 -18.61 -1.94
N LEU A 236 -0.15 -18.70 -0.99
CA LEU A 236 -0.36 -18.34 0.41
C LEU A 236 -0.20 -16.84 0.61
N GLN A 237 0.76 -16.25 -0.11
CA GLN A 237 1.11 -14.84 0.01
C GLN A 237 1.69 -14.33 -1.30
N VAL A 238 1.37 -13.10 -1.64
CA VAL A 238 1.97 -12.37 -2.77
C VAL A 238 2.36 -10.97 -2.31
N SER A 239 3.60 -10.59 -2.56
CA SER A 239 4.10 -9.23 -2.37
C SER A 239 4.38 -8.60 -3.73
N VAL A 240 3.91 -7.38 -3.93
CA VAL A 240 4.08 -6.61 -5.16
C VAL A 240 4.76 -5.30 -4.83
N ALA A 241 5.85 -4.98 -5.53
CA ALA A 241 6.50 -3.68 -5.50
C ALA A 241 6.17 -2.89 -6.77
N ALA A 242 5.77 -1.62 -6.60
CA ALA A 242 5.32 -0.74 -7.68
C ALA A 242 5.73 0.72 -7.42
N ALA A 243 5.51 1.57 -8.44
CA ALA A 243 5.63 3.01 -8.30
C ALA A 243 4.46 3.68 -7.56
N ASP A 244 3.34 2.96 -7.38
CA ASP A 244 2.15 3.41 -6.66
C ASP A 244 1.62 2.33 -5.74
N VAL A 245 1.22 2.73 -4.51
CA VAL A 245 0.79 1.78 -3.47
C VAL A 245 -0.59 1.18 -3.75
N VAL A 246 -1.49 1.90 -4.41
CA VAL A 246 -2.81 1.36 -4.78
C VAL A 246 -2.64 0.26 -5.82
N THR A 247 -1.80 0.49 -6.83
CA THR A 247 -1.42 -0.52 -7.82
C THR A 247 -0.81 -1.75 -7.16
N ALA A 248 0.11 -1.56 -6.21
CA ALA A 248 0.72 -2.67 -5.48
C ALA A 248 -0.31 -3.49 -4.68
N ASP A 249 -1.20 -2.83 -3.92
CA ASP A 249 -2.21 -3.48 -3.06
C ASP A 249 -3.25 -4.24 -3.91
N VAL A 250 -3.80 -3.60 -4.95
CA VAL A 250 -4.78 -4.23 -5.85
C VAL A 250 -4.18 -5.43 -6.59
N LEU A 251 -2.98 -5.30 -7.15
CA LEU A 251 -2.35 -6.40 -7.89
C LEU A 251 -1.90 -7.53 -6.98
N ALA A 252 -1.42 -7.27 -5.76
CA ALA A 252 -1.14 -8.32 -4.79
C ALA A 252 -2.41 -9.15 -4.49
N THR A 253 -3.54 -8.48 -4.25
CA THR A 253 -4.84 -9.13 -4.04
C THR A 253 -5.31 -9.89 -5.27
N ALA A 254 -5.24 -9.28 -6.46
CA ALA A 254 -5.64 -9.93 -7.71
C ALA A 254 -4.81 -11.18 -8.02
N ILE A 255 -3.51 -11.15 -7.76
CA ILE A 255 -2.62 -12.30 -8.01
C ILE A 255 -2.93 -13.44 -7.04
N VAL A 256 -3.19 -13.15 -5.76
CA VAL A 256 -3.61 -14.18 -4.79
C VAL A 256 -4.90 -14.85 -5.27
N ALA A 257 -5.89 -14.07 -5.72
CA ALA A 257 -7.19 -14.57 -6.16
C ALA A 257 -7.13 -15.30 -7.51
N GLY A 258 -6.32 -14.80 -8.47
CA GLY A 258 -6.26 -15.28 -9.86
C GLY A 258 -5.14 -16.27 -10.16
N GLY A 259 -4.23 -16.51 -9.20
CA GLY A 259 -3.14 -17.48 -9.33
C GLY A 259 -2.10 -17.14 -10.40
N ILE A 260 -1.42 -18.15 -10.91
CA ILE A 260 -0.36 -18.03 -11.94
C ILE A 260 -0.83 -17.27 -13.20
N PRO A 261 -2.04 -17.48 -13.75
CA PRO A 261 -2.49 -16.69 -14.89
C PRO A 261 -2.49 -15.18 -14.62
N MET A 262 -2.97 -14.78 -13.44
CA MET A 262 -2.99 -13.36 -13.05
C MET A 262 -1.58 -12.82 -12.78
N LEU A 263 -0.69 -13.60 -12.17
CA LEU A 263 0.72 -13.24 -11.99
C LEU A 263 1.39 -12.96 -13.34
N ASN A 264 1.22 -13.84 -14.32
CA ASN A 264 1.77 -13.67 -15.67
C ASN A 264 1.19 -12.43 -16.35
N ARG A 265 -0.12 -12.22 -16.24
CA ARG A 265 -0.78 -11.03 -16.77
C ARG A 265 -0.26 -9.74 -16.09
N ALA A 266 -0.21 -9.73 -14.77
CA ALA A 266 0.23 -8.56 -14.02
C ALA A 266 1.65 -8.13 -14.39
N THR A 267 2.59 -9.08 -14.46
CA THR A 267 3.98 -8.80 -14.85
C THR A 267 4.14 -8.46 -16.33
N ALA A 268 3.17 -8.84 -17.18
CA ALA A 268 3.17 -8.44 -18.59
C ALA A 268 2.61 -7.03 -18.82
N MET A 269 1.55 -6.65 -18.08
CA MET A 269 0.78 -5.43 -18.32
C MET A 269 1.24 -4.24 -17.50
N TRP A 270 1.71 -4.46 -16.25
CA TRP A 270 2.14 -3.40 -15.33
C TRP A 270 3.63 -3.46 -15.07
N ASP A 271 4.19 -2.30 -14.79
CA ASP A 271 5.59 -2.18 -14.35
C ASP A 271 5.67 -2.47 -12.85
N ILE A 272 5.78 -3.75 -12.50
CA ILE A 272 5.83 -4.25 -11.13
C ILE A 272 6.93 -5.30 -10.96
N GLU A 273 7.34 -5.48 -9.69
CA GLU A 273 8.07 -6.66 -9.26
C GLU A 273 7.20 -7.47 -8.29
N ALA A 274 7.26 -8.78 -8.35
CA ALA A 274 6.43 -9.64 -7.53
C ALA A 274 7.21 -10.81 -6.91
N LEU A 275 6.86 -11.14 -5.66
CA LEU A 275 7.26 -12.35 -4.96
C LEU A 275 6.02 -13.09 -4.49
N ALA A 276 5.82 -14.32 -4.93
CA ALA A 276 4.70 -15.16 -4.53
C ALA A 276 5.16 -16.41 -3.81
N VAL A 277 4.53 -16.71 -2.68
CA VAL A 277 4.72 -17.94 -1.90
C VAL A 277 3.61 -18.91 -2.28
N ARG A 278 3.95 -20.04 -2.86
CA ARG A 278 3.00 -21.07 -3.25
C ARG A 278 2.53 -21.87 -2.03
N THR A 279 1.37 -22.55 -2.19
CA THR A 279 0.80 -23.42 -1.15
C THR A 279 1.70 -24.62 -0.78
N ASN A 280 2.62 -25.01 -1.67
CA ASN A 280 3.65 -26.04 -1.40
C ASN A 280 4.95 -25.48 -0.82
N GLY A 281 5.03 -24.16 -0.54
CA GLY A 281 6.21 -23.48 -0.02
C GLY A 281 7.20 -22.97 -1.07
N ASP A 282 7.02 -23.29 -2.35
CA ASP A 282 7.89 -22.78 -3.41
C ASP A 282 7.74 -21.27 -3.57
N LEU A 283 8.83 -20.59 -3.94
CA LEU A 283 8.85 -19.17 -4.22
C LEU A 283 8.90 -18.91 -5.74
N LEU A 284 8.02 -18.05 -6.21
CA LEU A 284 8.10 -17.45 -7.54
C LEU A 284 8.45 -15.97 -7.39
N ALA A 285 9.51 -15.53 -8.09
CA ALA A 285 10.00 -14.16 -7.99
C ALA A 285 10.35 -13.60 -9.37
N THR A 286 9.99 -12.36 -9.60
CA THR A 286 10.50 -11.58 -10.74
C THR A 286 11.95 -11.20 -10.53
N GLN A 287 12.58 -10.61 -11.56
CA GLN A 287 14.02 -10.34 -11.56
C GLN A 287 14.43 -9.38 -10.44
N GLY A 288 13.62 -8.33 -10.15
CA GLY A 288 13.93 -7.35 -9.10
C GLY A 288 14.01 -7.96 -7.70
N PHE A 289 13.19 -8.97 -7.40
CA PHE A 289 13.28 -9.71 -6.13
C PHE A 289 14.44 -10.70 -6.04
N ARG A 290 14.99 -11.13 -7.18
CA ARG A 290 16.15 -12.04 -7.21
C ARG A 290 17.48 -11.31 -7.06
N ALA A 291 17.49 -10.02 -7.37
CA ALA A 291 18.70 -9.19 -7.36
C ALA A 291 18.91 -8.43 -6.03
N GLY A 292 17.93 -8.40 -5.14
CA GLY A 292 17.94 -7.73 -3.83
C GLY A 292 18.17 -8.69 -2.69
#